data_d489be7b094e674640eb36f0c885ee80
#
_entry.id   d489be7b094e674640eb36f0c885ee80
#
_cell.length_a   1.000
_cell.length_b   1.000
_cell.length_c   1.000
_cell.angle_alpha   90.00
_cell.angle_beta   90.00
_cell.angle_gamma   90.00
#
_symmetry.space_group_name_H-M   'P 1'
#
loop_
_entity.id
_entity.type
_entity.pdbx_description
1 polymer ?
#
loop_
_entity_poly.entity_id
_entity_poly.type
_entity_poly.pdbx_seq_one_letter_code
_entity_poly.pdbx_strand_id
1 'polypeptide(L)'
;MENVYAQIDKFYKNNDSAEKIITKSIVDTYFRKKAWQRADEKQLKNIWHIIENMLGFFCTYNKYNLERINSSEYHLVLIYYSSKHQDTIMDEKISIHILDTMLDFAQYLEKQSIVAGMVKQITIAKKLLYSTGEFKLPNIELPIPFDATMDDLTPEDMFGFYDI
;
A
#
# COMPACT_ATOMS: atom_id res chain seq x y z
N MET A 1 -0.84 3.03 -25.62
CA MET A 1 -1.08 3.27 -24.18
C MET A 1 -1.23 1.92 -23.46
N GLU A 2 -0.47 1.73 -22.38
CA GLU A 2 -0.51 0.48 -21.64
C GLU A 2 -1.85 0.31 -20.92
N ASN A 3 -2.42 -0.91 -20.98
CA ASN A 3 -3.60 -1.23 -20.17
C ASN A 3 -3.16 -1.60 -18.75
N VAL A 4 -4.13 -1.79 -17.85
CA VAL A 4 -3.83 -2.11 -16.44
C VAL A 4 -3.00 -3.39 -16.30
N TYR A 5 -3.28 -4.40 -17.11
CA TYR A 5 -2.57 -5.69 -17.02
C TYR A 5 -1.09 -5.54 -17.42
N ALA A 6 -0.80 -4.69 -18.40
CA ALA A 6 0.58 -4.39 -18.79
C ALA A 6 1.32 -3.67 -17.65
N GLN A 7 0.63 -2.78 -16.95
CA GLN A 7 1.21 -2.08 -15.80
C GLN A 7 1.48 -3.05 -14.63
N ILE A 8 0.56 -3.98 -14.38
CA ILE A 8 0.73 -5.01 -13.36
C ILE A 8 1.94 -5.89 -13.70
N ASP A 9 2.02 -6.36 -14.95
CA ASP A 9 3.16 -7.18 -15.43
C ASP A 9 4.48 -6.47 -15.21
N LYS A 10 4.55 -5.19 -15.56
CA LYS A 10 5.75 -4.38 -15.42
C LYS A 10 6.17 -4.25 -13.95
N PHE A 11 5.21 -4.03 -13.05
CA PHE A 11 5.49 -3.91 -11.62
C PHE A 11 6.09 -5.20 -11.09
N TYR A 12 5.48 -6.36 -11.37
CA TYR A 12 5.98 -7.65 -10.88
C TYR A 12 7.31 -8.03 -11.52
N LYS A 13 7.56 -7.60 -12.74
CA LYS A 13 8.86 -7.81 -13.39
C LYS A 13 9.97 -7.02 -12.70
N ASN A 14 9.66 -5.81 -12.25
CA ASN A 14 10.63 -4.92 -11.61
C ASN A 14 10.72 -5.10 -10.09
N ASN A 15 9.80 -5.87 -9.48
CA ASN A 15 9.71 -6.07 -8.05
C ASN A 15 9.44 -7.55 -7.76
N ASP A 16 10.46 -8.39 -7.93
CA ASP A 16 10.34 -9.84 -7.75
C ASP A 16 9.77 -10.23 -6.39
N SER A 17 10.12 -9.46 -5.35
CA SER A 17 9.67 -9.73 -3.98
C SER A 17 8.16 -9.56 -3.81
N ALA A 18 7.48 -8.87 -4.72
CA ALA A 18 6.02 -8.70 -4.66
C ALA A 18 5.28 -10.04 -4.69
N GLU A 19 5.84 -11.05 -5.39
CA GLU A 19 5.26 -12.39 -5.41
C GLU A 19 5.20 -13.03 -4.02
N LYS A 20 6.08 -12.62 -3.12
CA LYS A 20 6.09 -13.11 -1.73
C LYS A 20 4.95 -12.50 -0.91
N ILE A 21 4.45 -11.36 -1.31
CA ILE A 21 3.33 -10.67 -0.64
C ILE A 21 2.02 -11.26 -1.14
N ILE A 22 1.83 -11.20 -2.45
CA ILE A 22 0.65 -11.71 -3.14
C ILE A 22 1.04 -12.02 -4.58
N THR A 23 0.59 -13.15 -5.10
CA THR A 23 0.95 -13.54 -6.46
C THR A 23 0.27 -12.65 -7.48
N LYS A 24 0.96 -12.43 -8.59
CA LYS A 24 0.43 -11.67 -9.73
C LYS A 24 -0.89 -12.24 -10.23
N SER A 25 -1.01 -13.56 -10.25
CA SER A 25 -2.22 -14.26 -10.67
C SER A 25 -3.45 -13.83 -9.87
N ILE A 26 -3.31 -13.69 -8.56
CA ILE A 26 -4.41 -13.24 -7.69
C ILE A 26 -4.80 -11.80 -8.02
N VAL A 27 -3.81 -10.93 -8.21
CA VAL A 27 -4.04 -9.52 -8.57
C VAL A 27 -4.75 -9.43 -9.93
N ASP A 28 -4.28 -10.16 -10.94
CA ASP A 28 -4.92 -10.20 -12.26
C ASP A 28 -6.39 -10.63 -12.16
N THR A 29 -6.67 -11.63 -11.35
CA THR A 29 -8.03 -12.15 -11.15
C THR A 29 -8.92 -11.09 -10.50
N TYR A 30 -8.41 -10.36 -9.51
CA TYR A 30 -9.13 -9.27 -8.89
C TYR A 30 -9.52 -8.20 -9.92
N PHE A 31 -8.58 -7.80 -10.78
CA PHE A 31 -8.84 -6.77 -11.79
C PHE A 31 -9.80 -7.26 -12.88
N ARG A 32 -9.75 -8.53 -13.24
CA ARG A 32 -10.75 -9.11 -14.16
C ARG A 32 -12.15 -9.05 -13.55
N LYS A 33 -12.27 -9.31 -12.25
CA LYS A 33 -13.55 -9.20 -11.54
C LYS A 33 -14.06 -7.77 -11.56
N LYS A 34 -13.18 -6.77 -11.34
CA LYS A 34 -13.56 -5.35 -11.41
C LYS A 34 -14.02 -4.96 -12.83
N ALA A 35 -13.35 -5.46 -13.86
CA ALA A 35 -13.77 -5.24 -15.23
C ALA A 35 -15.15 -5.84 -15.50
N TRP A 36 -15.43 -7.02 -14.95
CA TRP A 36 -16.75 -7.66 -15.02
C TRP A 36 -17.83 -6.83 -14.33
N GLN A 37 -17.48 -6.10 -13.28
CA GLN A 37 -18.36 -5.18 -12.56
C GLN A 37 -18.45 -3.81 -13.26
N ARG A 38 -18.05 -3.75 -14.52
CA ARG A 38 -18.12 -2.57 -15.38
C ARG A 38 -17.20 -1.40 -15.01
N ALA A 39 -16.10 -1.67 -14.31
CA ALA A 39 -15.06 -0.67 -14.16
C ALA A 39 -14.39 -0.43 -15.52
N ASP A 40 -14.28 0.83 -15.94
CA ASP A 40 -13.59 1.16 -17.16
C ASP A 40 -12.07 1.16 -16.97
N GLU A 41 -11.32 1.30 -18.07
CA GLU A 41 -9.86 1.22 -18.03
C GLU A 41 -9.25 2.31 -17.12
N LYS A 42 -9.81 3.50 -17.11
CA LYS A 42 -9.35 4.59 -16.24
C LYS A 42 -9.54 4.24 -14.78
N GLN A 43 -10.71 3.70 -14.44
CA GLN A 43 -11.00 3.27 -13.06
C GLN A 43 -10.07 2.14 -12.62
N LEU A 44 -9.82 1.16 -13.49
CA LEU A 44 -8.91 0.06 -13.21
C LEU A 44 -7.49 0.57 -12.95
N LYS A 45 -7.00 1.52 -13.75
CA LYS A 45 -5.68 2.10 -13.57
C LYS A 45 -5.58 2.90 -12.27
N ASN A 46 -6.64 3.61 -11.88
CA ASN A 46 -6.67 4.34 -10.62
C ASN A 46 -6.61 3.38 -9.42
N ILE A 47 -7.36 2.28 -9.48
CA ILE A 47 -7.33 1.25 -8.44
C ILE A 47 -5.93 0.63 -8.38
N TRP A 48 -5.37 0.26 -9.52
CA TRP A 48 -4.04 -0.34 -9.58
C TRP A 48 -2.97 0.61 -9.01
N HIS A 49 -3.05 1.89 -9.33
CA HIS A 49 -2.10 2.87 -8.82
C HIS A 49 -2.02 2.85 -7.28
N ILE A 50 -3.16 2.72 -6.62
CA ILE A 50 -3.22 2.65 -5.16
C ILE A 50 -2.69 1.32 -4.64
N ILE A 51 -3.06 0.20 -5.26
CA ILE A 51 -2.56 -1.12 -4.88
C ILE A 51 -1.06 -1.23 -5.14
N GLU A 52 -0.59 -0.72 -6.26
CA GLU A 52 0.83 -0.66 -6.59
C GLU A 52 1.62 0.09 -5.53
N ASN A 53 1.10 1.23 -5.07
CA ASN A 53 1.73 2.00 -4.01
C ASN A 53 1.85 1.20 -2.71
N MET A 54 0.78 0.50 -2.33
CA MET A 54 0.77 -0.35 -1.14
C MET A 54 1.80 -1.48 -1.27
N LEU A 55 1.79 -2.19 -2.38
CA LEU A 55 2.73 -3.29 -2.62
C LEU A 55 4.17 -2.78 -2.70
N GLY A 56 4.38 -1.61 -3.32
CA GLY A 56 5.69 -0.97 -3.38
C GLY A 56 6.23 -0.63 -2.00
N PHE A 57 5.37 -0.13 -1.11
CA PHE A 57 5.74 0.11 0.28
C PHE A 57 6.15 -1.20 0.97
N PHE A 58 5.35 -2.26 0.83
CA PHE A 58 5.67 -3.54 1.46
C PHE A 58 6.97 -4.15 0.91
N CYS A 59 7.23 -4.03 -0.38
CA CYS A 59 8.49 -4.47 -0.97
C CYS A 59 9.68 -3.68 -0.41
N THR A 60 9.55 -2.36 -0.34
CA THR A 60 10.63 -1.46 0.12
C THR A 60 11.02 -1.77 1.57
N TYR A 61 10.05 -2.09 2.42
CA TYR A 61 10.27 -2.31 3.85
C TYR A 61 10.23 -3.78 4.25
N ASN A 62 10.33 -4.70 3.29
CA ASN A 62 10.40 -6.15 3.52
C ASN A 62 9.23 -6.69 4.35
N LYS A 63 8.03 -6.17 4.10
CA LYS A 63 6.81 -6.61 4.79
C LYS A 63 6.02 -7.55 3.89
N TYR A 64 6.37 -8.82 3.93
CA TYR A 64 5.85 -9.81 2.99
C TYR A 64 4.64 -10.60 3.49
N ASN A 65 4.28 -10.47 4.76
CA ASN A 65 3.15 -11.20 5.33
C ASN A 65 1.99 -10.26 5.60
N LEU A 66 0.98 -10.28 4.70
CA LEU A 66 -0.20 -9.41 4.82
C LEU A 66 -0.97 -9.61 6.12
N GLU A 67 -0.93 -10.81 6.71
CA GLU A 67 -1.64 -11.09 7.95
C GLU A 67 -0.99 -10.46 9.18
N ARG A 68 0.26 -10.00 9.04
CA ARG A 68 1.01 -9.34 10.12
C ARG A 68 1.11 -7.83 9.97
N ILE A 69 0.49 -7.27 8.92
CA ILE A 69 0.47 -5.81 8.73
C ILE A 69 -0.58 -5.23 9.68
N ASN A 70 -0.17 -4.28 10.53
CA ASN A 70 -1.07 -3.66 11.48
C ASN A 70 -1.57 -2.29 10.99
N SER A 71 -2.50 -1.69 11.74
CA SER A 71 -3.14 -0.43 11.37
C SER A 71 -2.13 0.71 11.21
N SER A 72 -1.10 0.79 12.06
CA SER A 72 -0.10 1.85 11.95
C SER A 72 0.74 1.71 10.69
N GLU A 73 0.95 0.50 10.20
CA GLU A 73 1.66 0.28 8.93
C GLU A 73 0.81 0.72 7.74
N TYR A 74 -0.52 0.58 7.81
CA TYR A 74 -1.40 1.14 6.80
C TYR A 74 -1.39 2.67 6.81
N HIS A 75 -1.19 3.31 7.96
CA HIS A 75 -0.93 4.74 8.01
C HIS A 75 0.38 5.09 7.30
N LEU A 76 1.42 4.27 7.46
CA LEU A 76 2.69 4.48 6.75
C LEU A 76 2.51 4.38 5.24
N VAL A 77 1.57 3.55 4.77
CA VAL A 77 1.26 3.48 3.33
C VAL A 77 0.75 4.84 2.83
N LEU A 78 -0.08 5.55 3.62
CA LEU A 78 -0.53 6.89 3.28
C LEU A 78 0.63 7.88 3.19
N ILE A 79 1.56 7.82 4.16
CA ILE A 79 2.73 8.69 4.17
C ILE A 79 3.65 8.37 3.01
N TYR A 80 3.81 7.10 2.67
CA TYR A 80 4.58 6.66 1.51
C TYR A 80 3.98 7.20 0.21
N TYR A 81 2.65 7.16 0.09
CA TYR A 81 1.94 7.74 -1.06
C TYR A 81 2.26 9.24 -1.17
N SER A 82 2.15 9.96 -0.07
CA SER A 82 2.45 11.39 0.00
C SER A 82 3.89 11.68 -0.44
N SER A 83 4.85 10.87 0.00
CA SER A 83 6.25 11.06 -0.36
C SER A 83 6.53 10.84 -1.85
N LYS A 84 5.75 9.98 -2.50
CA LYS A 84 5.88 9.68 -3.94
C LYS A 84 5.10 10.65 -4.82
N HIS A 85 4.12 11.34 -4.26
CA HIS A 85 3.22 12.24 -4.98
C HIS A 85 3.22 13.61 -4.32
N GLN A 86 4.39 14.27 -4.31
CA GLN A 86 4.60 15.54 -3.60
C GLN A 86 3.68 16.67 -4.07
N ASP A 87 3.19 16.60 -5.31
CA ASP A 87 2.26 17.59 -5.84
C ASP A 87 0.81 17.36 -5.35
N THR A 88 0.56 16.25 -4.67
CA THR A 88 -0.77 15.90 -4.17
C THR A 88 -0.88 16.29 -2.71
N ILE A 89 -1.91 17.08 -2.39
CA ILE A 89 -2.22 17.41 -1.00
C ILE A 89 -3.01 16.24 -0.40
N MET A 90 -2.46 15.63 0.64
CA MET A 90 -3.08 14.52 1.33
C MET A 90 -4.17 15.03 2.27
N ASP A 91 -5.34 15.29 1.71
CA ASP A 91 -6.51 15.69 2.47
C ASP A 91 -7.36 14.47 2.88
N GLU A 92 -8.46 14.74 3.55
CA GLU A 92 -9.40 13.70 3.99
C GLU A 92 -9.90 12.85 2.82
N LYS A 93 -10.31 13.51 1.73
CA LYS A 93 -10.89 12.83 0.57
C LYS A 93 -9.92 11.84 -0.06
N ILE A 94 -8.67 12.26 -0.27
CA ILE A 94 -7.65 11.41 -0.89
C ILE A 94 -7.25 10.27 0.05
N SER A 95 -7.03 10.58 1.33
CA SER A 95 -6.64 9.58 2.32
C SER A 95 -7.69 8.49 2.48
N ILE A 96 -8.96 8.87 2.57
CA ILE A 96 -10.07 7.92 2.69
C ILE A 96 -10.22 7.11 1.40
N HIS A 97 -10.07 7.76 0.24
CA HIS A 97 -10.13 7.05 -1.04
C HIS A 97 -9.05 5.95 -1.13
N ILE A 98 -7.84 6.25 -0.70
CA ILE A 98 -6.74 5.28 -0.70
C ILE A 98 -7.07 4.10 0.23
N LEU A 99 -7.50 4.38 1.47
CA LEU A 99 -7.83 3.33 2.43
C LEU A 99 -9.04 2.51 1.97
N ASP A 100 -10.07 3.15 1.40
CA ASP A 100 -11.25 2.45 0.90
C ASP A 100 -10.91 1.55 -0.29
N THR A 101 -10.00 1.96 -1.15
CA THR A 101 -9.55 1.13 -2.26
C THR A 101 -8.79 -0.09 -1.77
N MET A 102 -7.89 0.10 -0.77
CA MET A 102 -7.19 -1.02 -0.14
C MET A 102 -8.17 -1.93 0.60
N LEU A 103 -9.19 -1.35 1.21
CA LEU A 103 -10.22 -2.13 1.93
C LEU A 103 -11.01 -3.02 0.97
N ASP A 104 -11.39 -2.49 -0.19
CA ASP A 104 -12.10 -3.28 -1.21
C ASP A 104 -11.25 -4.48 -1.66
N PHE A 105 -9.96 -4.24 -1.89
CA PHE A 105 -9.03 -5.32 -2.23
C PHE A 105 -8.91 -6.35 -1.10
N ALA A 106 -8.78 -5.87 0.14
CA ALA A 106 -8.70 -6.73 1.32
C ALA A 106 -9.96 -7.57 1.49
N GLN A 107 -11.14 -6.99 1.28
CA GLN A 107 -12.40 -7.71 1.34
C GLN A 107 -12.45 -8.85 0.31
N TYR A 108 -11.96 -8.59 -0.90
CA TYR A 108 -11.86 -9.62 -1.93
C TYR A 108 -10.93 -10.75 -1.49
N LEU A 109 -9.75 -10.42 -0.97
CA LEU A 109 -8.77 -11.41 -0.53
C LEU A 109 -9.30 -12.28 0.61
N GLU A 110 -9.98 -11.68 1.58
CA GLU A 110 -10.54 -12.43 2.70
C GLU A 110 -11.71 -13.31 2.27
N LYS A 111 -12.56 -12.80 1.38
CA LYS A 111 -13.66 -13.58 0.82
C LYS A 111 -13.17 -14.81 0.06
N GLN A 112 -12.02 -14.71 -0.58
CA GLN A 112 -11.39 -15.83 -1.28
C GLN A 112 -10.53 -16.71 -0.37
N SER A 113 -10.51 -16.43 0.93
CA SER A 113 -9.71 -17.14 1.93
C SER A 113 -8.20 -17.10 1.63
N ILE A 114 -7.74 -16.00 1.00
CA ILE A 114 -6.32 -15.80 0.66
C ILE A 114 -5.57 -15.21 1.84
N VAL A 115 -6.22 -14.30 2.60
CA VAL A 115 -5.61 -13.59 3.72
C VAL A 115 -6.65 -13.43 4.83
N ALA A 116 -6.21 -13.29 6.07
CA ALA A 116 -7.09 -13.02 7.21
C ALA A 116 -6.61 -11.79 7.97
N GLY A 117 -7.55 -11.00 8.48
CA GLY A 117 -7.26 -9.87 9.38
C GLY A 117 -6.93 -8.54 8.67
N MET A 118 -6.76 -8.53 7.37
CA MET A 118 -6.42 -7.32 6.61
C MET A 118 -7.54 -6.28 6.66
N VAL A 119 -8.79 -6.71 6.48
CA VAL A 119 -9.96 -5.82 6.55
C VAL A 119 -10.02 -5.13 7.92
N LYS A 120 -9.83 -5.88 8.99
CA LYS A 120 -9.86 -5.34 10.36
C LYS A 120 -8.80 -4.25 10.54
N GLN A 121 -7.58 -4.50 10.12
CA GLN A 121 -6.48 -3.55 10.32
C GLN A 121 -6.65 -2.29 9.50
N ILE A 122 -7.13 -2.38 8.26
CA ILE A 122 -7.41 -1.21 7.44
C ILE A 122 -8.58 -0.41 8.03
N THR A 123 -9.61 -1.10 8.52
CA THR A 123 -10.76 -0.45 9.17
C THR A 123 -10.32 0.33 10.40
N ILE A 124 -9.44 -0.25 11.22
CA ILE A 124 -8.87 0.43 12.39
C ILE A 124 -8.05 1.65 11.94
N ALA A 125 -7.21 1.51 10.93
CA ALA A 125 -6.41 2.60 10.39
C ALA A 125 -7.31 3.78 9.96
N LYS A 126 -8.42 3.49 9.30
CA LYS A 126 -9.38 4.50 8.87
C LYS A 126 -10.00 5.22 10.07
N LYS A 127 -10.43 4.47 11.09
CA LYS A 127 -11.02 5.05 12.31
C LYS A 127 -10.02 5.93 13.06
N LEU A 128 -8.75 5.54 13.09
CA LEU A 128 -7.72 6.30 13.80
C LEU A 128 -7.43 7.67 13.18
N LEU A 129 -7.79 7.88 11.93
CA LEU A 129 -7.70 9.22 11.30
C LEU A 129 -8.67 10.22 11.95
N TYR A 130 -9.66 9.73 12.68
CA TYR A 130 -10.67 10.55 13.36
C TYR A 130 -10.64 10.38 14.88
N SER A 131 -9.53 9.92 15.45
CA SER A 131 -9.43 9.61 16.88
C SER A 131 -9.67 10.83 17.77
N THR A 132 -9.45 12.04 17.25
CA THR A 132 -9.71 13.30 17.96
C THR A 132 -11.08 13.92 17.60
N GLY A 133 -11.91 13.21 16.84
CA GLY A 133 -13.19 13.72 16.35
C GLY A 133 -13.09 14.49 15.04
N GLU A 134 -11.91 14.89 14.64
CA GLU A 134 -11.63 15.55 13.36
C GLU A 134 -10.61 14.74 12.58
N PHE A 135 -10.66 14.88 11.24
CA PHE A 135 -9.69 14.22 10.39
C PHE A 135 -8.29 14.75 10.67
N LYS A 136 -7.35 13.83 10.91
CA LYS A 136 -5.94 14.19 11.12
C LYS A 136 -5.05 13.08 10.58
N LEU A 137 -4.14 13.44 9.68
CA LEU A 137 -3.11 12.51 9.21
C LEU A 137 -2.16 12.15 10.35
N PRO A 138 -1.69 10.90 10.39
CA PRO A 138 -0.72 10.48 11.39
C PRO A 138 0.56 11.30 11.28
N ASN A 139 1.09 11.75 12.41
CA ASN A 139 2.37 12.45 12.45
C ASN A 139 3.49 11.43 12.70
N ILE A 140 3.76 10.64 11.67
CA ILE A 140 4.79 9.61 11.71
C ILE A 140 5.70 9.75 10.50
N GLU A 141 6.93 9.32 10.64
CA GLU A 141 7.92 9.35 9.57
C GLU A 141 8.14 7.95 9.02
N LEU A 142 8.46 7.88 7.72
CA LEU A 142 8.84 6.62 7.11
C LEU A 142 10.16 6.14 7.70
N PRO A 143 10.28 4.85 8.03
CA PRO A 143 11.55 4.30 8.46
C PRO A 143 12.55 4.28 7.30
N ILE A 144 13.84 4.14 7.62
CA ILE A 144 14.87 3.98 6.60
C ILE A 144 14.72 2.59 5.99
N PRO A 145 14.69 2.47 4.65
CA PRO A 145 14.56 1.16 4.01
C PRO A 145 15.67 0.19 4.42
N PHE A 146 15.32 -1.05 4.66
CA PHE A 146 16.23 -2.07 5.15
C PHE A 146 17.35 -2.38 4.14
N ASP A 147 17.10 -2.19 2.86
CA ASP A 147 18.02 -2.44 1.77
C ASP A 147 18.81 -1.20 1.34
N ALA A 148 18.70 -0.09 2.08
CA ALA A 148 19.49 1.10 1.81
C ALA A 148 20.98 0.77 1.93
N THR A 149 21.77 1.22 0.95
CA THR A 149 23.21 1.01 0.98
C THR A 149 23.84 1.91 2.02
N MET A 150 25.03 1.54 2.51
CA MET A 150 25.77 2.35 3.50
C MET A 150 26.09 3.74 2.96
N ASP A 151 26.21 3.91 1.65
CA ASP A 151 26.49 5.18 1.02
C ASP A 151 25.29 6.14 1.09
N ASP A 152 24.08 5.60 1.25
CA ASP A 152 22.85 6.38 1.33
C ASP A 152 22.55 6.82 2.76
N LEU A 153 23.35 6.37 3.74
CA LEU A 153 23.13 6.65 5.15
C LEU A 153 24.10 7.71 5.66
N THR A 154 23.58 8.67 6.42
CA THR A 154 24.41 9.58 7.16
C THR A 154 24.92 8.86 8.43
N PRO A 155 26.01 9.37 9.07
CA PRO A 155 26.45 8.82 10.36
C PRO A 155 25.33 8.81 11.41
N GLU A 156 24.46 9.82 11.41
CA GLU A 156 23.32 9.90 12.32
C GLU A 156 22.30 8.78 12.07
N ASP A 157 22.02 8.49 10.80
CA ASP A 157 21.14 7.39 10.43
C ASP A 157 21.69 6.06 10.91
N MET A 158 22.99 5.85 10.77
CA MET A 158 23.66 4.63 11.20
C MET A 158 23.61 4.45 12.71
N PHE A 159 23.85 5.53 13.46
CA PHE A 159 23.78 5.50 14.92
C PHE A 159 22.36 5.34 15.43
N GLY A 160 21.38 5.89 14.73
CA GLY A 160 19.97 5.72 15.06
C GLY A 160 19.51 4.26 15.01
N PHE A 161 20.15 3.43 14.18
CA PHE A 161 19.87 1.99 14.11
C PHE A 161 20.29 1.24 15.37
N TYR A 162 21.28 1.71 16.06
CA TYR A 162 21.87 1.04 17.20
C TYR A 162 21.49 1.65 18.54
N ASP A 163 20.77 2.76 18.49
CA ASP A 163 20.41 3.54 19.67
C ASP A 163 19.00 3.20 20.15
N ILE A 164 18.77 1.92 20.28
CA ILE A 164 17.45 1.38 20.67
C ILE A 164 17.51 0.87 22.10
#